data_943a8e60fd695a4cbfad92029cda8456
#
_entry.id   943a8e60fd695a4cbfad92029cda8456
#
_cell.length_a   1.000
_cell.length_b   1.000
_cell.length_c   1.000
_cell.angle_alpha   90.00
_cell.angle_beta   90.00
_cell.angle_gamma   90.00
#
_symmetry.space_group_name_H-M   'P 1'
#
loop_
_entity.id
_entity.type
_entity.pdbx_description
1 polymer ?
#
loop_
_entity_poly.entity_id
_entity_poly.type
_entity_poly.pdbx_seq_one_letter_code
_entity_poly.pdbx_strand_id
1 'polypeptide(L)'
;MLTAILKEAWISIASYKLRTFLTMLGIMIGVAAVVMMVSAGQAVQNRITETFASMGSNLILLGPAELVTGGVRGGRGLPSVTVADVAALKSLKDVEATSYLMNAAVQAVYGSSNYGVSVKGTNPEYLIVNNWEIEDGVMFTEKDVRAAKPYAVIGQTVVDELFGLQNPLGKTIRLKGKPFTVIGTLKEKGDGLMGDDQDNIILMPSTTVRQRLAGSPRPQYTGIAFVKATSEDKMELVAKRVEYMLRTRHRLKDGVKNDFTVRLMTEMVEKVRSVGFVLSALLAAIASISLIVGSIGIMNMMLVSVTERTREIGTRKALGAPNSWIMMQFLAESVLISFIGSFVGMVFGIAFSQIGGHLMGYNVPISIWSVVVSVTVAVIVGIVSGLMPALKAMRLNPIDALRYQ
;
A
#
# COMPACT_ATOMS: atom_id res chain seq x y z
N MET A 1 5.97 44.72 -16.84
CA MET A 1 7.29 44.14 -16.87
C MET A 1 7.24 42.63 -16.90
N LEU A 2 6.67 41.98 -15.89
CA LEU A 2 6.53 40.50 -15.81
C LEU A 2 5.78 39.93 -17.03
N THR A 3 4.70 40.59 -17.46
CA THR A 3 3.89 40.18 -18.62
C THR A 3 4.65 40.23 -19.96
N ALA A 4 5.57 41.18 -20.13
CA ALA A 4 6.45 41.26 -21.30
C ALA A 4 7.47 40.11 -21.32
N ILE A 5 8.09 39.80 -20.16
CA ILE A 5 9.02 38.68 -20.03
C ILE A 5 8.33 37.35 -20.34
N LEU A 6 7.14 37.09 -19.79
CA LEU A 6 6.36 35.90 -20.05
C LEU A 6 5.94 35.77 -21.53
N LYS A 7 5.57 36.89 -22.20
CA LYS A 7 5.25 36.88 -23.62
C LYS A 7 6.46 36.52 -24.49
N GLU A 8 7.63 37.10 -24.20
CA GLU A 8 8.86 36.76 -24.92
C GLU A 8 9.29 35.28 -24.69
N ALA A 9 9.18 34.81 -23.45
CA ALA A 9 9.44 33.41 -23.12
C ALA A 9 8.52 32.46 -23.92
N TRP A 10 7.22 32.79 -24.04
CA TRP A 10 6.27 31.99 -24.81
C TRP A 10 6.59 31.97 -26.32
N ILE A 11 6.96 33.09 -26.89
CA ILE A 11 7.35 33.19 -28.33
C ILE A 11 8.60 32.35 -28.59
N SER A 12 9.57 32.39 -27.68
CA SER A 12 10.81 31.58 -27.73
C SER A 12 10.53 30.09 -27.74
N ILE A 13 9.67 29.63 -26.82
CA ILE A 13 9.22 28.22 -26.73
C ILE A 13 8.56 27.75 -28.00
N ALA A 14 7.70 28.62 -28.60
CA ALA A 14 6.94 28.31 -29.81
C ALA A 14 7.81 28.24 -31.09
N SER A 15 8.98 28.88 -31.10
CA SER A 15 9.87 28.94 -32.25
C SER A 15 10.64 27.61 -32.51
N TYR A 16 10.94 26.83 -31.47
CA TYR A 16 11.75 25.58 -31.58
C TYR A 16 11.03 24.38 -30.99
N LYS A 17 9.83 24.07 -31.50
CA LYS A 17 8.88 23.09 -30.95
C LYS A 17 9.49 21.72 -30.64
N LEU A 18 10.25 21.13 -31.55
CA LEU A 18 10.82 19.80 -31.38
C LEU A 18 11.89 19.75 -30.28
N ARG A 19 12.76 20.77 -30.23
CA ARG A 19 13.81 20.87 -29.21
C ARG A 19 13.21 21.07 -27.82
N THR A 20 12.22 21.98 -27.71
CA THR A 20 11.51 22.25 -26.48
C THR A 20 10.76 21.01 -25.99
N PHE A 21 10.09 20.27 -26.88
CA PHE A 21 9.39 19.04 -26.52
C PHE A 21 10.35 17.98 -25.99
N LEU A 22 11.46 17.73 -26.69
CA LEU A 22 12.46 16.73 -26.25
C LEU A 22 13.10 17.08 -24.90
N THR A 23 13.36 18.36 -24.64
CA THR A 23 13.90 18.81 -23.34
C THR A 23 12.88 18.71 -22.23
N MET A 24 11.61 19.06 -22.50
CA MET A 24 10.52 18.90 -21.53
C MET A 24 10.23 17.42 -21.20
N LEU A 25 10.45 16.50 -22.16
CA LEU A 25 10.15 15.07 -21.97
C LEU A 25 10.83 14.49 -20.73
N GLY A 26 12.11 14.83 -20.52
CA GLY A 26 12.84 14.38 -19.32
C GLY A 26 12.21 14.85 -18.01
N ILE A 27 11.76 16.11 -17.95
CA ILE A 27 11.07 16.66 -16.78
C ILE A 27 9.68 16.04 -16.64
N MET A 28 8.95 15.90 -17.75
CA MET A 28 7.62 15.27 -17.74
C MET A 28 7.66 13.87 -17.16
N ILE A 29 8.60 13.03 -17.62
CA ILE A 29 8.78 11.66 -17.12
C ILE A 29 9.20 11.69 -15.65
N GLY A 30 10.15 12.54 -15.27
CA GLY A 30 10.62 12.65 -13.89
C GLY A 30 9.51 13.05 -12.93
N VAL A 31 8.73 14.08 -13.26
CA VAL A 31 7.61 14.54 -12.43
C VAL A 31 6.47 13.54 -12.42
N ALA A 32 6.12 12.92 -13.55
CA ALA A 32 5.12 11.87 -13.59
C ALA A 32 5.49 10.70 -12.67
N ALA A 33 6.76 10.27 -12.68
CA ALA A 33 7.26 9.23 -11.80
C ALA A 33 7.16 9.63 -10.32
N VAL A 34 7.51 10.87 -9.95
CA VAL A 34 7.36 11.39 -8.58
C VAL A 34 5.89 11.39 -8.15
N VAL A 35 4.99 11.87 -9.00
CA VAL A 35 3.54 11.90 -8.72
C VAL A 35 3.00 10.48 -8.50
N MET A 36 3.32 9.55 -9.39
CA MET A 36 2.91 8.14 -9.25
C MET A 36 3.45 7.52 -7.96
N MET A 37 4.71 7.78 -7.61
CA MET A 37 5.33 7.27 -6.39
C MET A 37 4.62 7.79 -5.13
N VAL A 38 4.37 9.12 -5.05
CA VAL A 38 3.69 9.72 -3.90
C VAL A 38 2.27 9.19 -3.78
N SER A 39 1.55 9.09 -4.89
CA SER A 39 0.18 8.56 -4.91
C SER A 39 0.11 7.08 -4.52
N ALA A 40 1.02 6.25 -5.04
CA ALA A 40 1.12 4.84 -4.67
C ALA A 40 1.49 4.66 -3.19
N GLY A 41 2.44 5.45 -2.67
CA GLY A 41 2.82 5.43 -1.27
C GLY A 41 1.65 5.77 -0.33
N GLN A 42 0.84 6.76 -0.70
CA GLN A 42 -0.36 7.12 0.07
C GLN A 42 -1.47 6.08 -0.04
N ALA A 43 -1.70 5.48 -1.20
CA ALA A 43 -2.68 4.41 -1.37
C ALA A 43 -2.33 3.22 -0.46
N VAL A 44 -1.07 2.80 -0.42
CA VAL A 44 -0.58 1.75 0.50
C VAL A 44 -0.76 2.16 1.96
N GLN A 45 -0.41 3.40 2.34
CA GLN A 45 -0.57 3.91 3.70
C GLN A 45 -2.04 3.89 4.14
N ASN A 46 -2.96 4.35 3.30
CA ASN A 46 -4.39 4.36 3.59
C ASN A 46 -4.91 2.93 3.76
N ARG A 47 -4.54 2.03 2.85
CA ARG A 47 -4.94 0.62 2.91
C ARG A 47 -4.45 -0.07 4.19
N ILE A 48 -3.20 0.19 4.58
CA ILE A 48 -2.66 -0.27 5.85
C ILE A 48 -3.54 0.25 7.01
N THR A 49 -3.85 1.53 7.04
CA THR A 49 -4.64 2.15 8.11
C THR A 49 -6.07 1.58 8.16
N GLU A 50 -6.73 1.41 7.02
CA GLU A 50 -8.07 0.81 6.91
C GLU A 50 -8.08 -0.65 7.40
N THR A 51 -7.13 -1.45 6.97
CA THR A 51 -7.02 -2.84 7.42
C THR A 51 -6.78 -2.94 8.93
N PHE A 52 -5.96 -2.03 9.47
CA PHE A 52 -5.78 -1.94 10.91
C PHE A 52 -7.06 -1.58 11.66
N ALA A 53 -7.77 -0.57 11.17
CA ALA A 53 -9.05 -0.17 11.75
C ALA A 53 -10.05 -1.33 11.72
N SER A 54 -10.05 -2.13 10.64
CA SER A 54 -10.96 -3.25 10.48
C SER A 54 -10.62 -4.48 11.35
N MET A 55 -9.33 -4.74 11.62
CA MET A 55 -8.89 -5.93 12.39
C MET A 55 -8.68 -5.62 13.88
N GLY A 56 -8.50 -4.35 14.25
CA GLY A 56 -8.11 -3.91 15.60
C GLY A 56 -6.58 -3.85 15.78
N SER A 57 -6.10 -2.73 16.32
CA SER A 57 -4.66 -2.47 16.51
C SER A 57 -4.04 -3.32 17.62
N ASN A 58 -4.85 -3.89 18.53
CA ASN A 58 -4.43 -4.59 19.73
C ASN A 58 -4.37 -6.13 19.59
N LEU A 59 -3.98 -6.62 18.39
CA LEU A 59 -3.96 -8.05 18.07
C LEU A 59 -2.55 -8.63 18.09
N ILE A 60 -2.39 -9.79 18.76
CA ILE A 60 -1.18 -10.60 18.82
C ILE A 60 -1.43 -11.90 18.06
N LEU A 61 -0.58 -12.20 17.09
CA LEU A 61 -0.66 -13.41 16.28
C LEU A 61 0.30 -14.48 16.83
N LEU A 62 -0.21 -15.71 16.92
CA LEU A 62 0.53 -16.88 17.26
C LEU A 62 0.57 -17.82 16.06
N GLY A 63 1.75 -18.29 15.72
CA GLY A 63 1.94 -19.21 14.62
C GLY A 63 3.00 -20.26 14.90
N PRO A 64 3.22 -21.19 13.97
CA PRO A 64 4.31 -22.17 14.09
C PRO A 64 5.67 -21.46 14.03
N ALA A 65 6.68 -22.07 14.66
CA ALA A 65 8.06 -21.59 14.55
C ALA A 65 8.53 -21.63 13.08
N GLU A 66 9.47 -20.75 12.76
CA GLU A 66 10.16 -20.82 11.48
C GLU A 66 11.15 -22.00 11.50
N LEU A 67 11.06 -22.89 10.51
CA LEU A 67 12.04 -23.95 10.36
C LEU A 67 13.37 -23.37 9.88
N VAL A 68 14.42 -23.55 10.68
CA VAL A 68 15.80 -23.30 10.28
C VAL A 68 16.46 -24.66 10.10
N THR A 69 16.55 -25.14 8.86
CA THR A 69 17.25 -26.38 8.53
C THR A 69 18.53 -26.05 7.79
N GLY A 70 19.70 -26.41 8.35
CA GLY A 70 21.01 -26.25 7.71
C GLY A 70 21.40 -24.79 7.41
N GLY A 71 20.97 -23.81 8.25
CA GLY A 71 21.28 -22.38 8.06
C GLY A 71 20.38 -21.64 7.06
N VAL A 72 19.48 -22.33 6.37
CA VAL A 72 18.50 -21.74 5.47
C VAL A 72 17.19 -21.54 6.24
N ARG A 73 16.73 -20.28 6.33
CA ARG A 73 15.39 -19.95 6.81
C ARG A 73 14.41 -20.25 5.67
N GLY A 74 13.65 -21.32 5.79
CA GLY A 74 12.69 -21.70 4.77
C GLY A 74 11.65 -22.69 5.31
N GLY A 75 10.40 -22.35 5.14
CA GLY A 75 9.26 -23.18 5.48
C GLY A 75 8.60 -22.83 6.82
N ARG A 76 7.27 -23.01 6.86
CA ARG A 76 6.51 -22.94 8.12
C ARG A 76 6.80 -24.21 8.93
N GLY A 77 7.19 -24.07 10.21
CA GLY A 77 7.27 -25.16 11.15
C GLY A 77 5.94 -25.93 11.26
N LEU A 78 6.02 -27.11 11.84
CA LEU A 78 4.80 -27.84 12.16
C LEU A 78 3.98 -27.04 13.18
N PRO A 79 2.63 -27.02 13.07
CA PRO A 79 1.79 -26.37 14.06
C PRO A 79 2.11 -26.92 15.46
N SER A 80 2.40 -26.03 16.40
CA SER A 80 2.75 -26.40 17.78
C SER A 80 1.70 -25.90 18.79
N VAL A 81 1.01 -24.80 18.48
CA VAL A 81 -0.03 -24.24 19.33
C VAL A 81 -1.31 -25.05 19.22
N THR A 82 -1.83 -25.49 20.36
CA THR A 82 -3.05 -26.29 20.43
C THR A 82 -4.27 -25.45 20.82
N VAL A 83 -5.47 -25.99 20.55
CA VAL A 83 -6.73 -25.36 21.01
C VAL A 83 -6.75 -25.20 22.54
N ALA A 84 -6.16 -26.14 23.28
CA ALA A 84 -6.07 -26.07 24.73
C ALA A 84 -5.11 -24.95 25.21
N ASP A 85 -4.06 -24.66 24.44
CA ASP A 85 -3.19 -23.54 24.73
C ASP A 85 -3.91 -22.23 24.57
N VAL A 86 -4.63 -22.04 23.43
CA VAL A 86 -5.41 -20.82 23.18
C VAL A 86 -6.46 -20.60 24.25
N ALA A 87 -7.16 -21.66 24.69
CA ALA A 87 -8.12 -21.58 25.79
C ALA A 87 -7.47 -21.16 27.12
N ALA A 88 -6.24 -21.62 27.40
CA ALA A 88 -5.49 -21.22 28.60
C ALA A 88 -5.06 -19.74 28.55
N LEU A 89 -4.69 -19.22 27.37
CA LEU A 89 -4.28 -17.82 27.20
C LEU A 89 -5.38 -16.83 27.58
N LYS A 90 -6.66 -17.22 27.49
CA LYS A 90 -7.79 -16.38 27.92
C LYS A 90 -7.75 -16.00 29.40
N SER A 91 -7.12 -16.81 30.25
CA SER A 91 -7.00 -16.53 31.70
C SER A 91 -5.93 -15.48 32.03
N LEU A 92 -5.12 -15.05 31.06
CA LEU A 92 -4.09 -14.06 31.27
C LEU A 92 -4.70 -12.68 31.54
N LYS A 93 -4.09 -11.95 32.46
CA LYS A 93 -4.47 -10.56 32.75
C LYS A 93 -4.25 -9.69 31.51
N ASP A 94 -5.16 -8.76 31.23
CA ASP A 94 -5.15 -7.83 30.12
C ASP A 94 -5.39 -8.49 28.73
N VAL A 95 -5.92 -9.73 28.71
CA VAL A 95 -6.45 -10.39 27.50
C VAL A 95 -7.97 -10.19 27.45
N GLU A 96 -8.46 -9.66 26.34
CA GLU A 96 -9.90 -9.45 26.08
C GLU A 96 -10.55 -10.71 25.51
N ALA A 97 -9.95 -11.27 24.46
CA ALA A 97 -10.46 -12.46 23.77
C ALA A 97 -9.32 -13.26 23.13
N THR A 98 -9.56 -14.55 22.89
CA THR A 98 -8.64 -15.43 22.18
C THR A 98 -9.36 -16.23 21.11
N SER A 99 -8.74 -16.38 19.96
CA SER A 99 -9.30 -17.19 18.88
C SER A 99 -8.21 -17.93 18.10
N TYR A 100 -8.65 -18.82 17.24
CA TYR A 100 -7.77 -19.61 16.39
C TYR A 100 -8.45 -19.94 15.07
N LEU A 101 -7.65 -20.27 14.05
CA LEU A 101 -8.12 -20.63 12.73
C LEU A 101 -7.63 -22.00 12.29
N MET A 102 -8.54 -22.77 11.71
CA MET A 102 -8.27 -23.96 10.91
C MET A 102 -8.82 -23.70 9.51
N ASN A 103 -7.94 -23.48 8.54
CA ASN A 103 -8.36 -23.14 7.18
C ASN A 103 -8.61 -24.39 6.34
N ALA A 104 -9.66 -24.34 5.53
CA ALA A 104 -9.92 -25.30 4.48
C ALA A 104 -10.50 -24.56 3.26
N ALA A 105 -9.86 -24.68 2.11
CA ALA A 105 -10.41 -24.21 0.84
C ALA A 105 -11.28 -25.31 0.24
N VAL A 106 -12.54 -25.00 -0.03
CA VAL A 106 -13.51 -25.96 -0.55
C VAL A 106 -14.46 -25.29 -1.53
N GLN A 107 -15.13 -26.08 -2.34
CA GLN A 107 -16.24 -25.63 -3.15
C GLN A 107 -17.54 -25.74 -2.35
N ALA A 108 -18.27 -24.63 -2.27
CA ALA A 108 -19.62 -24.58 -1.72
C ALA A 108 -20.64 -24.72 -2.84
N VAL A 109 -21.72 -25.47 -2.57
CA VAL A 109 -22.79 -25.76 -3.54
C VAL A 109 -24.14 -25.51 -2.89
N TYR A 110 -24.98 -24.74 -3.57
CA TYR A 110 -26.39 -24.54 -3.22
C TYR A 110 -27.25 -24.58 -4.49
N GLY A 111 -28.18 -25.51 -4.56
CA GLY A 111 -28.99 -25.75 -5.79
C GLY A 111 -28.10 -26.03 -7.00
N SER A 112 -28.17 -25.16 -8.02
CA SER A 112 -27.33 -25.18 -9.22
C SER A 112 -26.10 -24.32 -9.13
N SER A 113 -26.00 -23.45 -8.10
CA SER A 113 -24.86 -22.54 -7.90
C SER A 113 -23.70 -23.24 -7.18
N ASN A 114 -22.48 -22.91 -7.59
CA ASN A 114 -21.27 -23.37 -6.92
C ASN A 114 -20.21 -22.27 -6.92
N TYR A 115 -19.49 -22.15 -5.80
CA TYR A 115 -18.46 -21.15 -5.64
C TYR A 115 -17.28 -21.64 -4.78
N GLY A 116 -16.07 -21.22 -5.10
CA GLY A 116 -14.87 -21.55 -4.33
C GLY A 116 -14.76 -20.67 -3.08
N VAL A 117 -14.82 -21.26 -1.88
CA VAL A 117 -14.89 -20.53 -0.63
C VAL A 117 -13.76 -20.87 0.32
N SER A 118 -13.37 -19.90 1.15
CA SER A 118 -12.46 -20.09 2.27
C SER A 118 -13.24 -20.43 3.54
N VAL A 119 -13.15 -21.69 3.98
CA VAL A 119 -13.76 -22.11 5.25
C VAL A 119 -12.77 -21.94 6.38
N LYS A 120 -13.19 -21.22 7.44
CA LYS A 120 -12.43 -21.01 8.66
C LYS A 120 -13.11 -21.67 9.84
N GLY A 121 -12.50 -22.76 10.33
CA GLY A 121 -12.90 -23.42 11.57
C GLY A 121 -12.37 -22.63 12.76
N THR A 122 -13.27 -22.15 13.64
CA THR A 122 -12.90 -21.25 14.72
C THR A 122 -13.79 -21.43 15.96
N ASN A 123 -13.61 -20.58 16.97
CA ASN A 123 -14.48 -20.41 18.13
C ASN A 123 -15.36 -19.15 18.00
N PRO A 124 -16.38 -18.96 18.84
CA PRO A 124 -17.29 -17.79 18.77
C PRO A 124 -16.56 -16.44 18.97
N GLU A 125 -15.49 -16.43 19.76
CA GLU A 125 -14.71 -15.21 20.04
C GLU A 125 -13.98 -14.65 18.81
N TYR A 126 -13.96 -15.37 17.70
CA TYR A 126 -13.39 -14.90 16.45
C TYR A 126 -14.00 -13.58 15.97
N LEU A 127 -15.31 -13.37 16.21
CA LEU A 127 -15.96 -12.12 15.87
C LEU A 127 -15.34 -10.94 16.66
N ILE A 128 -15.16 -11.12 17.97
CA ILE A 128 -14.56 -10.10 18.86
C ILE A 128 -13.10 -9.82 18.44
N VAL A 129 -12.35 -10.89 18.21
CA VAL A 129 -10.91 -10.80 17.90
C VAL A 129 -10.66 -10.08 16.58
N ASN A 130 -11.51 -10.32 15.57
CA ASN A 130 -11.32 -9.77 14.23
C ASN A 130 -12.31 -8.65 13.89
N ASN A 131 -13.01 -8.08 14.90
CA ASN A 131 -14.01 -7.04 14.72
C ASN A 131 -15.04 -7.35 13.61
N TRP A 132 -15.56 -8.59 13.62
CA TRP A 132 -16.65 -8.98 12.74
C TRP A 132 -18.00 -8.73 13.40
N GLU A 133 -18.95 -8.26 12.63
CA GLU A 133 -20.35 -8.10 13.05
C GLU A 133 -21.23 -9.12 12.29
N ILE A 134 -22.29 -9.59 12.95
CA ILE A 134 -23.35 -10.36 12.32
C ILE A 134 -24.33 -9.38 11.68
N GLU A 135 -24.65 -9.57 10.42
CA GLU A 135 -25.68 -8.80 9.72
C GLU A 135 -27.06 -9.37 10.05
N ASP A 136 -27.25 -10.67 9.75
CA ASP A 136 -28.50 -11.37 10.01
C ASP A 136 -28.23 -12.72 10.69
N GLY A 137 -29.15 -13.14 11.57
CA GLY A 137 -29.06 -14.42 12.26
C GLY A 137 -28.22 -14.39 13.52
N VAL A 138 -27.44 -15.47 13.77
CA VAL A 138 -26.66 -15.63 15.01
C VAL A 138 -25.34 -16.34 14.76
N MET A 139 -24.36 -16.09 15.63
CA MET A 139 -23.10 -16.86 15.69
C MET A 139 -23.34 -18.18 16.44
N PHE A 140 -22.62 -19.23 16.06
CA PHE A 140 -22.59 -20.47 16.84
C PHE A 140 -21.94 -20.26 18.22
N THR A 141 -22.34 -21.08 19.18
CA THR A 141 -21.89 -21.01 20.57
C THR A 141 -20.76 -22.01 20.88
N GLU A 142 -20.10 -21.84 22.02
CA GLU A 142 -19.13 -22.84 22.52
C GLU A 142 -19.74 -24.26 22.70
N LYS A 143 -21.05 -24.34 22.98
CA LYS A 143 -21.76 -25.62 23.03
C LYS A 143 -21.83 -26.27 21.65
N ASP A 144 -22.04 -25.47 20.61
CA ASP A 144 -22.07 -25.94 19.22
C ASP A 144 -20.71 -26.38 18.75
N VAL A 145 -19.64 -25.66 19.17
CA VAL A 145 -18.24 -26.08 18.92
C VAL A 145 -17.97 -27.45 19.54
N ARG A 146 -18.33 -27.65 20.81
CA ARG A 146 -18.11 -28.96 21.48
C ARG A 146 -18.93 -30.06 20.85
N ALA A 147 -20.16 -29.77 20.43
CA ALA A 147 -21.07 -30.75 19.80
C ALA A 147 -20.79 -30.97 18.31
N ALA A 148 -19.80 -30.32 17.73
CA ALA A 148 -19.47 -30.35 16.29
C ALA A 148 -20.71 -30.15 15.40
N LYS A 149 -21.53 -29.15 15.74
CA LYS A 149 -22.78 -28.86 14.97
C LYS A 149 -22.43 -28.42 13.53
N PRO A 150 -23.18 -28.88 12.53
CA PRO A 150 -22.96 -28.53 11.12
C PRO A 150 -23.51 -27.13 10.78
N TYR A 151 -23.09 -26.12 11.51
CA TYR A 151 -23.52 -24.75 11.35
C TYR A 151 -22.49 -23.96 10.56
N ALA A 152 -22.97 -23.03 9.72
CA ALA A 152 -22.18 -22.13 8.91
C ALA A 152 -22.67 -20.70 9.11
N VAL A 153 -21.73 -19.75 9.30
CA VAL A 153 -21.97 -18.32 9.20
C VAL A 153 -21.18 -17.85 7.99
N ILE A 154 -21.85 -17.21 7.03
CA ILE A 154 -21.30 -16.93 5.69
C ILE A 154 -21.07 -15.44 5.48
N GLY A 155 -19.99 -15.07 4.79
CA GLY A 155 -19.71 -13.70 4.38
C GLY A 155 -20.53 -13.27 3.15
N GLN A 156 -20.56 -11.96 2.89
CA GLN A 156 -21.47 -11.36 1.92
C GLN A 156 -21.21 -11.86 0.49
N THR A 157 -19.95 -11.98 0.05
CA THR A 157 -19.63 -12.56 -1.28
C THR A 157 -20.18 -13.96 -1.45
N VAL A 158 -20.18 -14.79 -0.39
CA VAL A 158 -20.74 -16.15 -0.44
C VAL A 158 -22.27 -16.10 -0.53
N VAL A 159 -22.92 -15.11 0.10
CA VAL A 159 -24.37 -14.88 -0.03
C VAL A 159 -24.69 -14.55 -1.48
N ASP A 160 -24.02 -13.58 -2.05
CA ASP A 160 -24.31 -13.07 -3.41
C ASP A 160 -24.08 -14.14 -4.48
N GLU A 161 -22.99 -14.90 -4.39
CA GLU A 161 -22.61 -15.93 -5.37
C GLU A 161 -23.47 -17.21 -5.30
N LEU A 162 -23.91 -17.61 -4.10
CA LEU A 162 -24.69 -18.84 -3.95
C LEU A 162 -26.20 -18.60 -3.91
N PHE A 163 -26.65 -17.50 -3.30
CA PHE A 163 -28.07 -17.26 -3.03
C PHE A 163 -28.65 -16.09 -3.84
N GLY A 164 -27.79 -15.16 -4.32
CA GLY A 164 -28.25 -13.93 -4.96
C GLY A 164 -29.17 -13.12 -4.05
N LEU A 165 -30.41 -12.91 -4.46
CA LEU A 165 -31.41 -12.17 -3.68
C LEU A 165 -32.19 -13.04 -2.66
N GLN A 166 -31.88 -14.32 -2.54
CA GLN A 166 -32.61 -15.24 -1.64
C GLN A 166 -32.02 -15.13 -0.21
N ASN A 167 -32.90 -15.14 0.79
CA ASN A 167 -32.46 -15.21 2.19
C ASN A 167 -31.74 -16.55 2.46
N PRO A 168 -30.46 -16.54 2.89
CA PRO A 168 -29.67 -17.73 3.15
C PRO A 168 -29.98 -18.42 4.48
N LEU A 169 -30.63 -17.72 5.44
CA LEU A 169 -30.85 -18.24 6.79
C LEU A 169 -31.71 -19.52 6.78
N GLY A 170 -31.26 -20.51 7.54
CA GLY A 170 -31.92 -21.82 7.65
C GLY A 170 -31.75 -22.72 6.41
N LYS A 171 -31.12 -22.22 5.33
CA LYS A 171 -30.86 -23.05 4.13
C LYS A 171 -29.65 -23.95 4.36
N THR A 172 -29.59 -25.02 3.56
CA THR A 172 -28.50 -26.00 3.64
C THR A 172 -27.57 -25.87 2.44
N ILE A 173 -26.30 -25.57 2.69
CA ILE A 173 -25.23 -25.62 1.69
C ILE A 173 -24.46 -26.94 1.77
N ARG A 174 -23.83 -27.34 0.68
CA ARG A 174 -22.97 -28.55 0.65
C ARG A 174 -21.51 -28.13 0.49
N LEU A 175 -20.67 -28.61 1.41
CA LEU A 175 -19.21 -28.43 1.36
C LEU A 175 -18.58 -29.83 1.29
N LYS A 176 -17.80 -30.13 0.26
CA LYS A 176 -17.28 -31.46 0.00
C LYS A 176 -18.38 -32.55 0.04
N GLY A 177 -19.58 -32.26 -0.49
CA GLY A 177 -20.73 -33.16 -0.51
C GLY A 177 -21.48 -33.33 0.82
N LYS A 178 -20.98 -32.73 1.93
CA LYS A 178 -21.64 -32.82 3.25
C LYS A 178 -22.53 -31.60 3.50
N PRO A 179 -23.71 -31.80 4.15
CA PRO A 179 -24.64 -30.70 4.41
C PRO A 179 -24.26 -29.88 5.64
N PHE A 180 -24.49 -28.53 5.53
CA PHE A 180 -24.29 -27.54 6.61
C PHE A 180 -25.42 -26.52 6.55
N THR A 181 -25.95 -26.15 7.72
CA THR A 181 -27.06 -25.20 7.83
C THR A 181 -26.49 -23.78 8.04
N VAL A 182 -26.91 -22.83 7.23
CA VAL A 182 -26.59 -21.42 7.40
C VAL A 182 -27.41 -20.87 8.55
N ILE A 183 -26.73 -20.33 9.60
CA ILE A 183 -27.37 -19.79 10.80
C ILE A 183 -27.17 -18.27 10.94
N GLY A 184 -26.28 -17.67 10.16
CA GLY A 184 -26.04 -16.23 10.16
C GLY A 184 -25.25 -15.80 8.96
N THR A 185 -25.28 -14.48 8.70
CA THR A 185 -24.48 -13.78 7.71
C THR A 185 -23.60 -12.74 8.38
N LEU A 186 -22.41 -12.52 7.83
CA LEU A 186 -21.48 -11.51 8.29
C LEU A 186 -21.76 -10.20 7.55
N LYS A 187 -21.54 -9.07 8.25
CA LYS A 187 -21.55 -7.75 7.66
C LYS A 187 -20.38 -7.61 6.70
N GLU A 188 -20.59 -6.94 5.58
CA GLU A 188 -19.57 -6.71 4.56
C GLU A 188 -18.36 -5.95 5.12
N LYS A 189 -17.16 -6.43 4.78
CA LYS A 189 -15.87 -5.81 5.12
C LYS A 189 -15.08 -5.34 3.90
N GLY A 190 -15.40 -5.89 2.73
CA GLY A 190 -14.72 -5.61 1.47
C GLY A 190 -13.33 -6.27 1.38
N ASP A 191 -12.47 -5.69 0.55
CA ASP A 191 -11.15 -6.25 0.27
C ASP A 191 -10.14 -6.08 1.40
N GLY A 192 -9.32 -7.09 1.60
CA GLY A 192 -8.18 -7.09 2.51
C GLY A 192 -6.98 -6.30 2.02
N LEU A 193 -5.89 -6.29 2.81
CA LEU A 193 -4.67 -5.54 2.54
C LEU A 193 -3.99 -5.90 1.20
N MET A 194 -4.10 -7.16 0.77
CA MET A 194 -3.48 -7.66 -0.47
C MET A 194 -4.50 -7.79 -1.62
N GLY A 195 -5.69 -7.18 -1.49
CA GLY A 195 -6.75 -7.29 -2.47
C GLY A 195 -7.47 -8.64 -2.42
N ASP A 196 -7.28 -9.41 -1.35
CA ASP A 196 -8.06 -10.61 -1.08
C ASP A 196 -9.45 -10.22 -0.57
N ASP A 197 -10.47 -10.84 -1.11
CA ASP A 197 -11.85 -10.66 -0.69
C ASP A 197 -12.04 -11.26 0.71
N GLN A 198 -12.26 -10.40 1.73
CA GLN A 198 -12.49 -10.83 3.10
C GLN A 198 -13.87 -11.46 3.28
N ASP A 199 -14.81 -11.11 2.44
CA ASP A 199 -16.21 -11.56 2.50
C ASP A 199 -16.41 -12.92 1.85
N ASN A 200 -15.41 -13.45 1.11
CA ASN A 200 -15.37 -14.81 0.64
C ASN A 200 -14.96 -15.80 1.75
N ILE A 201 -15.77 -15.88 2.80
CA ILE A 201 -15.50 -16.64 4.01
C ILE A 201 -16.73 -17.41 4.49
N ILE A 202 -16.51 -18.61 5.04
CA ILE A 202 -17.49 -19.34 5.83
C ILE A 202 -16.88 -19.66 7.19
N LEU A 203 -17.46 -19.13 8.26
CA LEU A 203 -17.10 -19.44 9.64
C LEU A 203 -17.88 -20.67 10.10
N MET A 204 -17.17 -21.60 10.71
CA MET A 204 -17.76 -22.85 11.20
C MET A 204 -17.13 -23.24 12.53
N PRO A 205 -17.82 -24.03 13.38
CA PRO A 205 -17.20 -24.62 14.56
C PRO A 205 -15.93 -25.41 14.18
N SER A 206 -14.81 -25.12 14.83
CA SER A 206 -13.51 -25.74 14.49
C SER A 206 -13.52 -27.27 14.53
N THR A 207 -14.28 -27.84 15.48
CA THR A 207 -14.47 -29.29 15.60
C THR A 207 -15.21 -29.86 14.38
N THR A 208 -16.16 -29.12 13.84
CA THR A 208 -16.91 -29.50 12.63
C THR A 208 -16.00 -29.49 11.41
N VAL A 209 -15.21 -28.43 11.22
CA VAL A 209 -14.23 -28.35 10.12
C VAL A 209 -13.24 -29.51 10.21
N ARG A 210 -12.69 -29.74 11.40
CA ARG A 210 -11.74 -30.83 11.67
C ARG A 210 -12.31 -32.20 11.31
N GLN A 211 -13.53 -32.51 11.76
CA GLN A 211 -14.14 -33.83 11.57
C GLN A 211 -14.69 -34.03 10.17
N ARG A 212 -15.20 -32.99 9.54
CA ARG A 212 -15.96 -33.13 8.28
C ARG A 212 -15.23 -32.65 7.04
N LEU A 213 -14.32 -31.68 7.14
CA LEU A 213 -13.71 -31.03 5.97
C LEU A 213 -12.18 -31.21 5.89
N ALA A 214 -11.47 -31.06 6.98
CA ALA A 214 -10.01 -30.91 6.93
C ALA A 214 -9.23 -32.23 6.95
N GLY A 215 -9.75 -33.33 7.48
CA GLY A 215 -9.02 -34.61 7.54
C GLY A 215 -7.58 -34.48 8.09
N SER A 216 -7.34 -33.55 9.02
CA SER A 216 -5.99 -33.21 9.50
C SER A 216 -5.38 -34.39 10.25
N PRO A 217 -4.10 -34.77 9.94
CA PRO A 217 -3.39 -35.80 10.69
C PRO A 217 -3.07 -35.39 12.13
N ARG A 218 -3.17 -34.10 12.45
CA ARG A 218 -2.88 -33.55 13.80
C ARG A 218 -4.01 -32.62 14.26
N PRO A 219 -5.15 -33.17 14.65
CA PRO A 219 -6.38 -32.40 14.89
C PRO A 219 -6.35 -31.49 16.12
N GLN A 220 -5.39 -31.63 17.04
CA GLN A 220 -5.27 -30.79 18.23
C GLN A 220 -4.62 -29.42 17.96
N TYR A 221 -3.88 -29.31 16.88
CA TYR A 221 -3.14 -28.09 16.56
C TYR A 221 -3.97 -27.08 15.76
N THR A 222 -3.75 -25.80 16.03
CA THR A 222 -4.31 -24.69 15.26
C THR A 222 -3.38 -24.30 14.12
N GLY A 223 -3.92 -23.70 13.05
CA GLY A 223 -3.07 -23.12 12.00
C GLY A 223 -2.44 -21.81 12.46
N ILE A 224 -3.28 -20.89 12.90
CA ILE A 224 -2.91 -19.58 13.46
C ILE A 224 -3.82 -19.36 14.67
N ALA A 225 -3.30 -18.74 15.72
CA ALA A 225 -4.10 -18.30 16.84
C ALA A 225 -3.91 -16.79 17.07
N PHE A 226 -4.90 -16.19 17.71
CA PHE A 226 -4.97 -14.76 17.95
C PHE A 226 -5.24 -14.52 19.43
N VAL A 227 -4.61 -13.49 19.95
CA VAL A 227 -4.87 -12.96 21.29
C VAL A 227 -5.14 -11.47 21.16
N LYS A 228 -6.30 -11.02 21.58
CA LYS A 228 -6.67 -9.61 21.60
C LYS A 228 -6.37 -9.06 23.00
N ALA A 229 -5.49 -8.06 23.08
CA ALA A 229 -5.21 -7.36 24.32
C ALA A 229 -6.31 -6.34 24.60
N THR A 230 -6.50 -5.93 25.86
CA THR A 230 -7.49 -4.92 26.24
C THR A 230 -7.18 -3.52 25.70
N SER A 231 -5.90 -3.23 25.42
CA SER A 231 -5.44 -1.97 24.84
C SER A 231 -4.09 -2.14 24.15
N GLU A 232 -3.75 -1.21 23.25
CA GLU A 232 -2.53 -1.26 22.44
C GLU A 232 -1.26 -1.12 23.29
N ASP A 233 -1.28 -0.25 24.31
CA ASP A 233 -0.17 -0.01 25.24
C ASP A 233 0.21 -1.25 26.06
N LYS A 234 -0.69 -2.22 26.19
CA LYS A 234 -0.45 -3.47 26.94
C LYS A 234 0.01 -4.63 26.09
N MET A 235 0.02 -4.47 24.76
CA MET A 235 0.31 -5.57 23.83
C MET A 235 1.67 -6.23 24.10
N GLU A 236 2.74 -5.45 24.30
CA GLU A 236 4.07 -6.00 24.59
C GLU A 236 4.09 -6.81 25.88
N LEU A 237 3.40 -6.31 26.91
CA LEU A 237 3.32 -7.01 28.19
C LEU A 237 2.52 -8.30 28.07
N VAL A 238 1.40 -8.26 27.34
CA VAL A 238 0.57 -9.45 27.05
C VAL A 238 1.37 -10.45 26.21
N ALA A 239 2.10 -9.99 25.18
CA ALA A 239 2.93 -10.86 24.34
C ALA A 239 3.99 -11.63 25.17
N LYS A 240 4.67 -10.94 26.09
CA LYS A 240 5.64 -11.57 27.00
C LYS A 240 4.98 -12.61 27.92
N ARG A 241 3.79 -12.31 28.44
CA ARG A 241 3.02 -13.27 29.28
C ARG A 241 2.55 -14.48 28.47
N VAL A 242 2.10 -14.25 27.23
CA VAL A 242 1.72 -15.31 26.29
C VAL A 242 2.93 -16.21 26.01
N GLU A 243 4.07 -15.64 25.69
CA GLU A 243 5.30 -16.38 25.45
C GLU A 243 5.70 -17.22 26.66
N TYR A 244 5.72 -16.63 27.85
CA TYR A 244 6.05 -17.33 29.08
C TYR A 244 5.08 -18.51 29.36
N MET A 245 3.76 -18.29 29.21
CA MET A 245 2.76 -19.32 29.41
C MET A 245 2.93 -20.47 28.40
N LEU A 246 3.12 -20.17 27.13
CA LEU A 246 3.34 -21.19 26.09
C LEU A 246 4.61 -21.97 26.32
N ARG A 247 5.74 -21.32 26.66
CA ARG A 247 7.00 -22.01 27.03
C ARG A 247 6.80 -22.99 28.18
N THR A 248 6.06 -22.56 29.22
CA THR A 248 5.76 -23.41 30.39
C THR A 248 4.91 -24.63 30.01
N ARG A 249 3.84 -24.40 29.20
CA ARG A 249 2.95 -25.48 28.76
C ARG A 249 3.61 -26.46 27.79
N HIS A 250 4.48 -25.96 26.91
CA HIS A 250 5.27 -26.78 25.98
C HIS A 250 6.53 -27.38 26.65
N ARG A 251 6.76 -27.12 27.94
CA ARG A 251 7.90 -27.61 28.72
C ARG A 251 9.26 -27.27 28.10
N LEU A 252 9.38 -26.10 27.50
CA LEU A 252 10.61 -25.63 26.90
C LEU A 252 11.59 -25.19 27.99
N LYS A 253 12.79 -25.78 27.99
CA LYS A 253 13.87 -25.41 28.92
C LYS A 253 14.44 -24.02 28.57
N ASP A 254 15.10 -23.40 29.56
CA ASP A 254 15.81 -22.15 29.30
C ASP A 254 16.91 -22.37 28.25
N GLY A 255 17.07 -21.40 27.36
CA GLY A 255 17.97 -21.45 26.21
C GLY A 255 17.46 -22.24 25.00
N VAL A 256 16.37 -23.00 25.09
CA VAL A 256 15.75 -23.65 23.93
C VAL A 256 14.89 -22.65 23.17
N LYS A 257 15.02 -22.62 21.84
CA LYS A 257 14.19 -21.76 20.95
C LYS A 257 12.72 -22.17 21.05
N ASN A 258 11.84 -21.17 20.89
CA ASN A 258 10.40 -21.42 20.86
C ASN A 258 10.01 -22.26 19.64
N ASP A 259 9.10 -23.20 19.83
CA ASP A 259 8.46 -23.99 18.78
C ASP A 259 7.23 -23.27 18.18
N PHE A 260 6.95 -22.05 18.64
CA PHE A 260 5.92 -21.13 18.19
C PHE A 260 6.50 -19.74 17.92
N THR A 261 5.74 -18.89 17.24
CA THR A 261 6.03 -17.44 17.08
C THR A 261 4.95 -16.63 17.75
N VAL A 262 5.36 -15.53 18.40
CA VAL A 262 4.50 -14.47 18.91
C VAL A 262 4.84 -13.22 18.13
N ARG A 263 3.88 -12.65 17.43
CA ARG A 263 4.07 -11.44 16.58
C ARG A 263 3.00 -10.42 16.90
N LEU A 264 3.42 -9.19 17.13
CA LEU A 264 2.51 -8.08 17.25
C LEU A 264 2.03 -7.67 15.85
N MET A 265 0.75 -7.35 15.73
CA MET A 265 0.20 -6.87 14.45
C MET A 265 0.88 -5.55 14.05
N THR A 266 1.17 -4.67 15.00
CA THR A 266 1.90 -3.43 14.82
C THR A 266 3.28 -3.65 14.16
N GLU A 267 4.04 -4.66 14.58
CA GLU A 267 5.34 -4.99 13.98
C GLU A 267 5.21 -5.44 12.51
N MET A 268 4.13 -6.15 12.18
CA MET A 268 3.90 -6.57 10.79
C MET A 268 3.66 -5.36 9.89
N VAL A 269 2.92 -4.39 10.38
CA VAL A 269 2.66 -3.14 9.67
C VAL A 269 3.91 -2.30 9.50
N GLU A 270 4.70 -2.17 10.53
CA GLU A 270 5.97 -1.44 10.43
C GLU A 270 6.88 -2.08 9.38
N LYS A 271 6.91 -3.41 9.28
CA LYS A 271 7.64 -4.10 8.21
C LYS A 271 7.12 -3.79 6.82
N VAL A 272 5.79 -3.83 6.62
CA VAL A 272 5.19 -3.46 5.33
C VAL A 272 5.48 -2.00 4.99
N ARG A 273 5.35 -1.09 5.97
CA ARG A 273 5.70 0.33 5.81
C ARG A 273 7.18 0.52 5.45
N SER A 274 8.09 -0.21 6.11
CA SER A 274 9.51 -0.16 5.82
C SER A 274 9.83 -0.62 4.40
N VAL A 275 9.22 -1.71 3.93
CA VAL A 275 9.37 -2.17 2.54
C VAL A 275 8.84 -1.12 1.57
N GLY A 276 7.66 -0.55 1.84
CA GLY A 276 7.09 0.54 1.04
C GLY A 276 8.01 1.76 0.97
N PHE A 277 8.63 2.13 2.09
CA PHE A 277 9.62 3.22 2.13
C PHE A 277 10.85 2.94 1.26
N VAL A 278 11.42 1.74 1.34
CA VAL A 278 12.58 1.35 0.50
C VAL A 278 12.22 1.39 -0.99
N LEU A 279 11.05 0.87 -1.38
CA LEU A 279 10.60 0.94 -2.77
C LEU A 279 10.39 2.39 -3.23
N SER A 280 9.78 3.23 -2.38
CA SER A 280 9.61 4.66 -2.66
C SER A 280 10.96 5.38 -2.81
N ALA A 281 11.94 5.07 -1.98
CA ALA A 281 13.28 5.64 -2.07
C ALA A 281 13.99 5.24 -3.38
N LEU A 282 13.85 4.00 -3.83
CA LEU A 282 14.38 3.54 -5.12
C LEU A 282 13.73 4.28 -6.30
N LEU A 283 12.41 4.41 -6.29
CA LEU A 283 11.69 5.14 -7.33
C LEU A 283 12.05 6.63 -7.33
N ALA A 284 12.22 7.24 -6.14
CA ALA A 284 12.68 8.62 -6.02
C ALA A 284 14.09 8.81 -6.60
N ALA A 285 14.98 7.85 -6.42
CA ALA A 285 16.32 7.90 -7.02
C ALA A 285 16.24 7.86 -8.56
N ILE A 286 15.42 6.98 -9.13
CA ILE A 286 15.21 6.91 -10.60
C ILE A 286 14.60 8.21 -11.12
N ALA A 287 13.58 8.74 -10.44
CA ALA A 287 12.95 10.01 -10.82
C ALA A 287 13.95 11.17 -10.75
N SER A 288 14.82 11.20 -9.73
CA SER A 288 15.89 12.22 -9.59
C SER A 288 16.88 12.18 -10.75
N ILE A 289 17.28 10.99 -11.20
CA ILE A 289 18.15 10.84 -12.38
C ILE A 289 17.44 11.40 -13.62
N SER A 290 16.16 11.08 -13.83
CA SER A 290 15.38 11.61 -14.95
C SER A 290 15.26 13.14 -14.92
N LEU A 291 15.09 13.72 -13.72
CA LEU A 291 15.05 15.17 -13.53
C LEU A 291 16.39 15.82 -13.80
N ILE A 292 17.50 15.21 -13.41
CA ILE A 292 18.86 15.70 -13.71
C ILE A 292 19.08 15.70 -15.23
N VAL A 293 18.73 14.64 -15.91
CA VAL A 293 18.84 14.55 -17.39
C VAL A 293 17.99 15.63 -18.06
N GLY A 294 16.73 15.82 -17.60
CA GLY A 294 15.85 16.88 -18.08
C GLY A 294 16.43 18.29 -17.82
N SER A 295 17.01 18.51 -16.62
CA SER A 295 17.68 19.74 -16.25
C SER A 295 18.87 20.07 -17.18
N ILE A 296 19.71 19.09 -17.48
CA ILE A 296 20.82 19.21 -18.44
C ILE A 296 20.27 19.55 -19.83
N GLY A 297 19.18 18.93 -20.24
CA GLY A 297 18.49 19.23 -21.50
C GLY A 297 18.06 20.70 -21.60
N ILE A 298 17.43 21.25 -20.55
CA ILE A 298 17.04 22.68 -20.50
C ILE A 298 18.30 23.54 -20.52
N MET A 299 19.31 23.24 -19.72
CA MET A 299 20.55 23.99 -19.68
C MET A 299 21.20 24.10 -21.06
N ASN A 300 21.31 22.97 -21.77
CA ASN A 300 21.87 22.94 -23.13
C ASN A 300 21.02 23.74 -24.12
N MET A 301 19.70 23.60 -24.05
CA MET A 301 18.78 24.39 -24.90
C MET A 301 18.97 25.89 -24.66
N MET A 302 19.03 26.29 -23.40
CA MET A 302 19.18 27.71 -23.01
C MET A 302 20.56 28.27 -23.40
N LEU A 303 21.64 27.47 -23.31
CA LEU A 303 22.98 27.87 -23.79
C LEU A 303 22.98 28.13 -25.29
N VAL A 304 22.32 27.30 -26.08
CA VAL A 304 22.15 27.53 -27.53
C VAL A 304 21.32 28.77 -27.79
N SER A 305 20.20 28.96 -27.06
CA SER A 305 19.35 30.15 -27.17
C SER A 305 20.12 31.45 -26.88
N VAL A 306 21.01 31.45 -25.85
CA VAL A 306 21.89 32.59 -25.57
C VAL A 306 22.85 32.87 -26.72
N THR A 307 23.43 31.83 -27.35
CA THR A 307 24.36 32.02 -28.48
C THR A 307 23.62 32.51 -29.72
N GLU A 308 22.44 31.99 -30.04
CA GLU A 308 21.62 32.44 -31.16
C GLU A 308 21.15 33.88 -31.00
N ARG A 309 20.91 34.35 -29.76
CA ARG A 309 20.43 35.71 -29.43
C ARG A 309 21.55 36.66 -28.97
N THR A 310 22.83 36.30 -29.18
CA THR A 310 23.97 37.08 -28.70
C THR A 310 23.89 38.53 -29.16
N ARG A 311 23.57 38.80 -30.43
CA ARG A 311 23.42 40.13 -31.01
C ARG A 311 22.25 40.95 -30.39
N GLU A 312 21.14 40.32 -30.16
CA GLU A 312 19.97 40.93 -29.50
C GLU A 312 20.31 41.34 -28.05
N ILE A 313 20.97 40.44 -27.30
CA ILE A 313 21.43 40.73 -25.94
C ILE A 313 22.43 41.88 -25.92
N GLY A 314 23.37 41.91 -26.89
CA GLY A 314 24.32 42.97 -27.07
C GLY A 314 23.65 44.32 -27.32
N THR A 315 22.66 44.37 -28.22
CA THR A 315 21.89 45.59 -28.50
C THR A 315 21.14 46.10 -27.27
N ARG A 316 20.45 45.22 -26.53
CA ARG A 316 19.77 45.60 -25.28
C ARG A 316 20.71 46.17 -24.24
N LYS A 317 21.88 45.56 -24.08
CA LYS A 317 22.93 46.07 -23.14
C LYS A 317 23.54 47.39 -23.59
N ALA A 318 23.76 47.56 -24.90
CA ALA A 318 24.24 48.84 -25.47
C ALA A 318 23.24 49.98 -25.26
N LEU A 319 21.93 49.69 -25.23
CA LEU A 319 20.85 50.62 -24.90
C LEU A 319 20.67 50.87 -23.38
N GLY A 320 21.52 50.27 -22.53
CA GLY A 320 21.52 50.52 -21.08
C GLY A 320 20.72 49.51 -20.24
N ALA A 321 20.31 48.33 -20.79
CA ALA A 321 19.64 47.32 -20.00
C ALA A 321 20.54 46.78 -18.86
N PRO A 322 20.09 46.77 -17.59
CA PRO A 322 20.87 46.27 -16.48
C PRO A 322 21.11 44.77 -16.58
N ASN A 323 22.27 44.31 -16.13
CA ASN A 323 22.65 42.90 -16.19
C ASN A 323 21.65 41.95 -15.46
N SER A 324 21.10 42.41 -14.34
CA SER A 324 20.07 41.68 -13.61
C SER A 324 18.81 41.43 -14.43
N TRP A 325 18.47 42.33 -15.34
CA TRP A 325 17.32 42.21 -16.22
C TRP A 325 17.49 41.09 -17.23
N ILE A 326 18.69 41.02 -17.86
CA ILE A 326 19.04 39.95 -18.79
C ILE A 326 19.01 38.59 -18.06
N MET A 327 19.63 38.52 -16.89
CA MET A 327 19.66 37.33 -16.07
C MET A 327 18.24 36.86 -15.71
N MET A 328 17.36 37.78 -15.27
CA MET A 328 16.00 37.49 -14.86
C MET A 328 15.13 37.00 -16.02
N GLN A 329 15.36 37.50 -17.22
CA GLN A 329 14.67 37.08 -18.43
C GLN A 329 14.96 35.60 -18.74
N PHE A 330 16.23 35.20 -18.79
CA PHE A 330 16.61 33.80 -19.08
C PHE A 330 16.24 32.83 -17.95
N LEU A 331 16.30 33.28 -16.69
CA LEU A 331 15.79 32.50 -15.55
C LEU A 331 14.28 32.29 -15.63
N ALA A 332 13.51 33.33 -15.95
CA ALA A 332 12.06 33.21 -16.11
C ALA A 332 11.69 32.26 -17.26
N GLU A 333 12.45 32.29 -18.37
CA GLU A 333 12.27 31.39 -19.51
C GLU A 333 12.49 29.92 -19.11
N SER A 334 13.59 29.61 -18.40
CA SER A 334 13.86 28.25 -17.94
C SER A 334 12.85 27.74 -16.90
N VAL A 335 12.42 28.60 -15.97
CA VAL A 335 11.38 28.26 -14.97
C VAL A 335 10.03 28.01 -15.67
N LEU A 336 9.68 28.81 -16.70
CA LEU A 336 8.44 28.60 -17.45
C LEU A 336 8.45 27.26 -18.21
N ILE A 337 9.56 26.91 -18.85
CA ILE A 337 9.73 25.61 -19.53
C ILE A 337 9.58 24.47 -18.54
N SER A 338 10.27 24.54 -17.40
CA SER A 338 10.16 23.55 -16.32
C SER A 338 8.75 23.45 -15.77
N PHE A 339 8.08 24.57 -15.58
CA PHE A 339 6.72 24.59 -15.03
C PHE A 339 5.73 23.91 -15.99
N ILE A 340 5.79 24.23 -17.30
CA ILE A 340 4.93 23.60 -18.31
C ILE A 340 5.23 22.08 -18.38
N GLY A 341 6.51 21.69 -18.44
CA GLY A 341 6.89 20.29 -18.46
C GLY A 341 6.41 19.53 -17.21
N SER A 342 6.56 20.14 -16.04
CA SER A 342 6.10 19.56 -14.77
C SER A 342 4.58 19.50 -14.68
N PHE A 343 3.87 20.50 -15.15
CA PHE A 343 2.39 20.49 -15.18
C PHE A 343 1.86 19.35 -16.06
N VAL A 344 2.41 19.19 -17.26
CA VAL A 344 2.04 18.08 -18.15
C VAL A 344 2.43 16.75 -17.53
N GLY A 345 3.64 16.65 -16.96
CA GLY A 345 4.09 15.45 -16.23
C GLY A 345 3.18 15.09 -15.05
N MET A 346 2.73 16.08 -14.29
CA MET A 346 1.77 15.89 -13.19
C MET A 346 0.43 15.35 -13.70
N VAL A 347 -0.13 15.91 -14.76
CA VAL A 347 -1.39 15.45 -15.37
C VAL A 347 -1.27 13.99 -15.82
N PHE A 348 -0.19 13.64 -16.52
CA PHE A 348 0.07 12.25 -16.90
C PHE A 348 0.30 11.34 -15.69
N GLY A 349 1.05 11.79 -14.70
CA GLY A 349 1.30 11.04 -13.47
C GLY A 349 0.00 10.71 -12.72
N ILE A 350 -0.90 11.68 -12.59
CA ILE A 350 -2.24 11.49 -11.99
C ILE A 350 -3.06 10.52 -12.85
N ALA A 351 -3.11 10.71 -14.16
CA ALA A 351 -3.88 9.87 -15.07
C ALA A 351 -3.41 8.39 -15.01
N PHE A 352 -2.10 8.15 -15.10
CA PHE A 352 -1.54 6.81 -14.99
C PHE A 352 -1.77 6.18 -13.61
N SER A 353 -1.67 6.97 -12.53
CA SER A 353 -1.94 6.51 -11.17
C SER A 353 -3.40 6.08 -11.01
N GLN A 354 -4.36 6.84 -11.55
CA GLN A 354 -5.79 6.49 -11.51
C GLN A 354 -6.11 5.26 -12.35
N ILE A 355 -5.58 5.19 -13.57
CA ILE A 355 -5.78 4.03 -14.47
C ILE A 355 -5.18 2.78 -13.83
N GLY A 356 -3.95 2.87 -13.33
CA GLY A 356 -3.28 1.75 -12.66
C GLY A 356 -4.02 1.29 -11.40
N GLY A 357 -4.49 2.24 -10.60
CA GLY A 357 -5.32 1.96 -9.42
C GLY A 357 -6.61 1.24 -9.79
N HIS A 358 -7.33 1.75 -10.79
CA HIS A 358 -8.58 1.14 -11.24
C HIS A 358 -8.40 -0.29 -11.78
N LEU A 359 -7.34 -0.53 -12.55
CA LEU A 359 -7.00 -1.87 -13.05
C LEU A 359 -6.64 -2.87 -11.94
N MET A 360 -6.11 -2.36 -10.83
CA MET A 360 -5.73 -3.18 -9.65
C MET A 360 -6.84 -3.24 -8.59
N GLY A 361 -8.01 -2.62 -8.81
CA GLY A 361 -9.10 -2.54 -7.83
C GLY A 361 -8.81 -1.59 -6.67
N TYR A 362 -7.86 -0.65 -6.81
CA TYR A 362 -7.50 0.30 -5.76
C TYR A 362 -7.99 1.72 -6.06
N ASN A 363 -8.61 2.34 -5.07
CA ASN A 363 -8.84 3.79 -5.11
C ASN A 363 -7.56 4.53 -4.73
N VAL A 364 -6.93 5.17 -5.71
CA VAL A 364 -5.73 5.98 -5.48
C VAL A 364 -6.17 7.44 -5.29
N PRO A 365 -6.09 8.01 -4.08
CA PRO A 365 -6.50 9.38 -3.84
C PRO A 365 -5.54 10.36 -4.53
N ILE A 366 -6.08 11.42 -5.14
CA ILE A 366 -5.27 12.52 -5.64
C ILE A 366 -4.77 13.32 -4.43
N SER A 367 -3.47 13.26 -4.22
CA SER A 367 -2.84 13.92 -3.09
C SER A 367 -2.52 15.39 -3.40
N ILE A 368 -2.99 16.30 -2.54
CA ILE A 368 -2.55 17.71 -2.58
C ILE A 368 -1.02 17.79 -2.43
N TRP A 369 -0.42 16.87 -1.67
CA TRP A 369 1.01 16.81 -1.47
C TRP A 369 1.77 16.51 -2.77
N SER A 370 1.25 15.66 -3.65
CA SER A 370 1.86 15.40 -4.97
C SER A 370 1.88 16.65 -5.86
N VAL A 371 0.85 17.50 -5.77
CA VAL A 371 0.81 18.78 -6.48
C VAL A 371 1.88 19.74 -5.96
N VAL A 372 1.98 19.88 -4.62
CA VAL A 372 2.99 20.74 -3.97
C VAL A 372 4.40 20.30 -4.33
N VAL A 373 4.69 19.01 -4.26
CA VAL A 373 5.99 18.44 -4.63
C VAL A 373 6.30 18.72 -6.10
N SER A 374 5.35 18.51 -7.01
CA SER A 374 5.52 18.76 -8.45
C SER A 374 5.86 20.22 -8.76
N VAL A 375 5.15 21.16 -8.14
CA VAL A 375 5.41 22.60 -8.32
C VAL A 375 6.78 22.97 -7.75
N THR A 376 7.14 22.45 -6.57
CA THR A 376 8.44 22.71 -5.94
C THR A 376 9.59 22.19 -6.81
N VAL A 377 9.47 20.98 -7.31
CA VAL A 377 10.45 20.37 -8.23
C VAL A 377 10.57 21.19 -9.52
N ALA A 378 9.45 21.65 -10.09
CA ALA A 378 9.43 22.49 -11.28
C ALA A 378 10.28 23.76 -11.09
N VAL A 379 10.07 24.45 -9.98
CA VAL A 379 10.79 25.69 -9.66
C VAL A 379 12.28 25.44 -9.45
N ILE A 380 12.63 24.41 -8.66
CA ILE A 380 14.03 24.06 -8.39
C ILE A 380 14.76 23.69 -9.68
N VAL A 381 14.19 22.81 -10.49
CA VAL A 381 14.79 22.38 -11.76
C VAL A 381 14.94 23.57 -12.71
N GLY A 382 13.91 24.41 -12.81
CA GLY A 382 13.97 25.63 -13.65
C GLY A 382 15.08 26.59 -13.27
N ILE A 383 15.24 26.85 -11.97
CA ILE A 383 16.30 27.72 -11.45
C ILE A 383 17.69 27.10 -11.68
N VAL A 384 17.87 25.84 -11.29
CA VAL A 384 19.18 25.16 -11.41
C VAL A 384 19.63 25.05 -12.85
N SER A 385 18.73 24.66 -13.78
CA SER A 385 19.05 24.52 -15.20
C SER A 385 19.25 25.88 -15.90
N GLY A 386 18.53 26.92 -15.48
CA GLY A 386 18.60 28.24 -16.07
C GLY A 386 19.73 29.11 -15.55
N LEU A 387 20.28 28.80 -14.37
CA LEU A 387 21.26 29.69 -13.70
C LEU A 387 22.54 29.89 -14.53
N MET A 388 23.13 28.81 -15.03
CA MET A 388 24.38 28.88 -15.81
C MET A 388 24.23 29.62 -17.13
N PRO A 389 23.20 29.32 -17.97
CA PRO A 389 22.92 30.11 -19.18
C PRO A 389 22.63 31.60 -18.89
N ALA A 390 21.85 31.88 -17.87
CA ALA A 390 21.51 33.26 -17.49
C ALA A 390 22.74 34.07 -17.05
N LEU A 391 23.63 33.44 -16.27
CA LEU A 391 24.91 34.05 -15.92
C LEU A 391 25.81 34.31 -17.15
N LYS A 392 25.84 33.38 -18.11
CA LYS A 392 26.57 33.54 -19.37
C LYS A 392 26.02 34.73 -20.18
N ALA A 393 24.71 34.82 -20.32
CA ALA A 393 24.03 35.94 -20.99
C ALA A 393 24.31 37.28 -20.31
N MET A 394 24.28 37.32 -18.97
CA MET A 394 24.57 38.51 -18.17
C MET A 394 26.00 39.00 -18.37
N ARG A 395 26.97 38.11 -18.57
CA ARG A 395 28.41 38.45 -18.69
C ARG A 395 28.85 38.79 -20.12
N LEU A 396 28.00 38.72 -21.14
CA LEU A 396 28.32 39.09 -22.51
C LEU A 396 28.75 40.58 -22.59
N ASN A 397 29.89 40.81 -23.27
CA ASN A 397 30.36 42.17 -23.56
C ASN A 397 29.53 42.70 -24.76
N PRO A 398 28.91 43.90 -24.67
CA PRO A 398 28.13 44.47 -25.76
C PRO A 398 28.91 44.65 -27.07
N ILE A 399 30.19 45.00 -26.97
CA ILE A 399 31.07 45.26 -28.12
C ILE A 399 31.31 43.95 -28.89
N ASP A 400 31.63 42.89 -28.19
CA ASP A 400 31.92 41.59 -28.77
C ASP A 400 30.62 40.96 -29.33
N ALA A 401 29.50 41.13 -28.63
CA ALA A 401 28.20 40.65 -29.02
C ALA A 401 27.66 41.26 -30.32
N LEU A 402 28.00 42.55 -30.58
CA LEU A 402 27.61 43.22 -31.82
C LEU A 402 28.51 42.88 -33.02
N ARG A 403 29.71 42.38 -32.77
CA ARG A 403 30.67 41.91 -33.78
C ARG A 403 30.44 40.45 -34.21
N TYR A 404 29.61 39.70 -33.48
CA TYR A 404 29.31 38.31 -33.76
C TYR A 404 28.50 38.19 -35.06
N GLN A 405 29.11 37.55 -36.09
CA GLN A 405 28.48 37.24 -37.35
C GLN A 405 27.78 35.88 -37.30
#